data_90e57171dd2a50bb853b0f1ab02dea97
#
_entry.id   90e57171dd2a50bb853b0f1ab02dea97
#
_cell.length_a   1.000
_cell.length_b   1.000
_cell.length_c   1.000
_cell.angle_alpha   90.00
_cell.angle_beta   90.00
_cell.angle_gamma   90.00
#
_symmetry.space_group_name_H-M   'P 1'
#
loop_
_entity.id
_entity.type
_entity.pdbx_description
1 polymer ?
#
loop_
_entity_poly.entity_id
_entity_poly.type
_entity_poly.pdbx_seq_one_letter_code
_entity_poly.pdbx_strand_id
1 'polypeptide(L)'
;ARNTSYSKANYRAVTNKLYYSFSAEFETRLFNTYKANTREKKSAPLSPLRVNLALGLDYKPVPGLSISFSPLAYKMVHVGDTVNMKQTDYSIPVGQKTLNDVGSSVRVEYVWKPVREIALETKFYMYTNYKKVELDLEVNCDFIINRFFSARVMLHPRYDNTVIYTGDEKAKMQFRELLSIGFAHKFR
;
A
#
# COMPACT_ATOMS: atom_id res chain seq x y z
N ALA A 1 -10.88 -11.31 3.57
CA ALA A 1 -9.77 -11.13 2.61
C ALA A 1 -9.84 -9.73 1.99
N ARG A 2 -8.69 -9.11 1.75
CA ARG A 2 -8.52 -7.83 1.05
C ARG A 2 -8.22 -8.17 -0.41
N ASN A 3 -9.02 -7.66 -1.32
CA ASN A 3 -8.78 -7.83 -2.75
C ASN A 3 -8.26 -6.51 -3.31
N THR A 4 -7.08 -6.55 -3.87
CA THR A 4 -6.42 -5.41 -4.50
C THR A 4 -6.13 -5.78 -5.95
N SER A 5 -6.55 -4.94 -6.88
CA SER A 5 -6.16 -4.99 -8.29
C SER A 5 -5.34 -3.75 -8.59
N TYR A 6 -4.16 -3.96 -9.12
CA TYR A 6 -3.26 -2.89 -9.54
C TYR A 6 -2.93 -3.04 -11.01
N SER A 7 -3.13 -1.99 -11.77
CA SER A 7 -2.79 -1.90 -13.19
C SER A 7 -1.92 -0.69 -13.44
N LYS A 8 -0.85 -0.86 -14.22
CA LYS A 8 0.06 0.21 -14.60
C LYS A 8 0.34 0.13 -16.08
N ALA A 9 0.08 1.21 -16.80
CA ALA A 9 0.45 1.38 -18.19
C ALA A 9 1.62 2.35 -18.30
N ASN A 10 2.63 1.99 -19.05
CA ASN A 10 3.81 2.81 -19.29
C ASN A 10 3.97 3.05 -20.79
N TYR A 11 4.20 4.31 -21.16
CA TYR A 11 4.56 4.70 -22.52
C TYR A 11 5.96 5.33 -22.49
N ARG A 12 6.83 4.88 -23.39
CA ARG A 12 8.20 5.37 -23.48
C ARG A 12 8.23 6.88 -23.79
N ALA A 13 8.87 7.68 -22.93
CA ALA A 13 8.93 9.12 -23.08
C ALA A 13 10.11 9.56 -24.00
N VAL A 14 11.27 9.76 -23.40
CA VAL A 14 12.44 10.34 -24.09
C VAL A 14 13.56 9.33 -24.24
N THR A 15 13.76 8.49 -23.26
CA THR A 15 14.85 7.50 -23.21
C THR A 15 14.33 6.12 -22.85
N ASN A 16 15.18 5.10 -23.02
CA ASN A 16 14.85 3.73 -22.60
C ASN A 16 14.67 3.56 -21.09
N LYS A 17 14.90 4.61 -20.30
CA LYS A 17 14.81 4.59 -18.83
C LYS A 17 13.70 5.46 -18.28
N LEU A 18 13.12 6.36 -19.09
CA LEU A 18 12.07 7.30 -18.68
C LEU A 18 10.79 7.02 -19.45
N TYR A 19 9.70 6.83 -18.72
CA TYR A 19 8.39 6.50 -19.25
C TYR A 19 7.33 7.45 -18.72
N TYR A 20 6.35 7.81 -19.54
CA TYR A 20 5.07 8.31 -19.05
C TYR A 20 4.31 7.15 -18.43
N SER A 21 3.74 7.36 -17.26
CA SER A 21 3.04 6.30 -16.54
C SER A 21 1.62 6.72 -16.17
N PHE A 22 0.70 5.80 -16.35
CA PHE A 22 -0.63 5.86 -15.77
C PHE A 22 -0.79 4.63 -14.87
N SER A 23 -1.17 4.82 -13.62
CA SER A 23 -1.47 3.72 -12.72
C SER A 23 -2.89 3.84 -12.19
N ALA A 24 -3.56 2.70 -12.10
CA ALA A 24 -4.87 2.55 -11.49
C ALA A 24 -4.82 1.40 -10.48
N GLU A 25 -5.22 1.68 -9.26
CA GLU A 25 -5.30 0.70 -8.18
C GLU A 25 -6.72 0.69 -7.61
N PHE A 26 -7.31 -0.49 -7.53
CA PHE A 26 -8.61 -0.73 -6.96
C PHE A 26 -8.47 -1.68 -5.78
N GLU A 27 -8.91 -1.24 -4.63
CA GLU A 27 -8.92 -2.05 -3.42
C GLU A 27 -10.34 -2.15 -2.88
N THR A 28 -10.79 -3.36 -2.65
CA THR A 28 -12.10 -3.60 -2.03
C THR A 28 -12.07 -4.86 -1.15
N ARG A 29 -13.13 -5.04 -0.37
CA ARG A 29 -13.38 -6.25 0.40
C ARG A 29 -14.66 -6.90 -0.10
N LEU A 30 -14.61 -8.20 -0.35
CA LEU A 30 -15.77 -8.95 -0.83
C LEU A 30 -16.59 -9.57 0.30
N PHE A 31 -16.01 -9.72 1.49
CA PHE A 31 -16.66 -10.39 2.61
C PHE A 31 -16.79 -9.47 3.82
N ASN A 32 -17.85 -9.67 4.58
CA ASN A 32 -18.01 -9.04 5.87
C ASN A 32 -16.87 -9.45 6.80
N THR A 33 -16.26 -8.49 7.47
CA THR A 33 -15.36 -8.71 8.60
C THR A 33 -15.86 -7.91 9.79
N TYR A 34 -15.69 -8.48 10.98
CA TYR A 34 -16.13 -7.89 12.24
C TYR A 34 -14.90 -7.49 13.07
N LYS A 35 -15.04 -6.51 13.95
CA LYS A 35 -14.02 -6.18 14.94
C LYS A 35 -13.95 -7.33 15.95
N ALA A 36 -12.76 -7.57 16.50
CA ALA A 36 -12.59 -8.61 17.53
C ALA A 36 -13.53 -8.37 18.71
N ASN A 37 -14.23 -9.44 19.13
CA ASN A 37 -15.16 -9.47 20.26
C ASN A 37 -16.36 -8.49 20.18
N THR A 38 -16.69 -7.98 18.98
CA THR A 38 -17.85 -7.11 18.79
C THR A 38 -18.65 -7.51 17.54
N ARG A 39 -19.93 -7.14 17.52
CA ARG A 39 -20.77 -7.26 16.31
C ARG A 39 -20.61 -6.08 15.35
N GLU A 40 -19.70 -5.15 15.64
CA GLU A 40 -19.42 -4.02 14.74
C GLU A 40 -18.71 -4.51 13.49
N LYS A 41 -19.26 -4.20 12.33
CA LYS A 41 -18.65 -4.54 11.04
C LYS A 41 -17.42 -3.67 10.80
N LYS A 42 -16.31 -4.30 10.50
CA LYS A 42 -15.09 -3.64 10.05
C LYS A 42 -15.07 -3.47 8.53
N SER A 43 -15.77 -4.30 7.78
CA SER A 43 -15.97 -4.16 6.33
C SER A 43 -17.22 -4.90 5.89
N ALA A 44 -17.84 -4.39 4.84
CA ALA A 44 -18.95 -5.01 4.10
C ALA A 44 -18.51 -5.25 2.64
N PRO A 45 -19.27 -6.01 1.85
CA PRO A 45 -19.01 -6.15 0.42
C PRO A 45 -18.93 -4.77 -0.25
N LEU A 46 -17.86 -4.53 -1.03
CA LEU A 46 -17.56 -3.25 -1.68
C LEU A 46 -17.42 -2.05 -0.72
N SER A 47 -17.24 -2.28 0.58
CA SER A 47 -17.09 -1.23 1.58
C SER A 47 -15.98 -1.57 2.58
N PRO A 48 -14.87 -0.79 2.64
CA PRO A 48 -14.57 0.37 1.79
C PRO A 48 -14.15 -0.02 0.37
N LEU A 49 -14.54 0.79 -0.60
CA LEU A 49 -13.95 0.80 -1.93
C LEU A 49 -12.91 1.91 -2.00
N ARG A 50 -11.70 1.59 -2.39
CA ARG A 50 -10.62 2.56 -2.60
C ARG A 50 -10.19 2.53 -4.05
N VAL A 51 -10.07 3.70 -4.64
CA VAL A 51 -9.59 3.89 -5.99
C VAL A 51 -8.47 4.91 -5.96
N ASN A 52 -7.30 4.52 -6.44
CA ASN A 52 -6.16 5.40 -6.61
C ASN A 52 -5.82 5.46 -8.10
N LEU A 53 -5.81 6.67 -8.65
CA LEU A 53 -5.39 6.92 -10.03
C LEU A 53 -4.19 7.86 -9.99
N ALA A 54 -3.16 7.59 -10.79
CA ALA A 54 -2.01 8.47 -10.83
C ALA A 54 -1.46 8.58 -12.25
N LEU A 55 -1.14 9.81 -12.62
CA LEU A 55 -0.48 10.18 -13.89
C LEU A 55 0.88 10.77 -13.55
N GLY A 56 1.92 10.31 -14.24
CA GLY A 56 3.27 10.80 -13.96
C GLY A 56 4.36 10.22 -14.83
N LEU A 57 5.54 10.19 -14.28
CA LEU A 57 6.77 9.69 -14.89
C LEU A 57 7.29 8.49 -14.09
N ASP A 58 7.78 7.51 -14.82
CA ASP A 58 8.43 6.32 -14.26
C ASP A 58 9.88 6.26 -14.77
N TYR A 59 10.81 6.33 -13.84
CA TYR A 59 12.24 6.29 -14.12
C TYR A 59 12.85 4.98 -13.65
N LYS A 60 13.44 4.24 -14.59
CA LYS A 60 14.05 2.93 -14.35
C LYS A 60 15.55 2.99 -14.68
N PRO A 61 16.40 3.51 -13.78
CA PRO A 61 17.82 3.71 -14.05
C PRO A 61 18.58 2.40 -14.22
N VAL A 62 18.26 1.43 -13.39
CA VAL A 62 18.92 0.09 -13.36
C VAL A 62 17.86 -1.00 -13.21
N PRO A 63 18.18 -2.25 -13.61
CA PRO A 63 17.30 -3.38 -13.36
C PRO A 63 17.00 -3.52 -11.85
N GLY A 64 15.72 -3.73 -11.53
CA GLY A 64 15.27 -3.85 -10.14
C GLY A 64 14.93 -2.55 -9.44
N LEU A 65 15.25 -1.37 -9.97
CA LEU A 65 14.87 -0.07 -9.40
C LEU A 65 13.87 0.65 -10.32
N SER A 66 12.72 1.00 -9.76
CA SER A 66 11.69 1.81 -10.40
C SER A 66 11.30 2.97 -9.49
N ILE A 67 11.39 4.18 -10.00
CA ILE A 67 11.02 5.41 -9.30
C ILE A 67 9.91 6.06 -10.09
N SER A 68 8.72 6.11 -9.52
CA SER A 68 7.53 6.74 -10.14
C SER A 68 7.22 8.03 -9.39
N PHE A 69 7.15 9.12 -10.13
CA PHE A 69 6.69 10.41 -9.63
C PHE A 69 5.41 10.80 -10.36
N SER A 70 4.33 10.96 -9.63
CA SER A 70 3.02 11.33 -10.17
C SER A 70 2.59 12.66 -9.58
N PRO A 71 2.76 13.76 -10.32
CA PRO A 71 2.32 15.09 -9.89
C PRO A 71 0.80 15.17 -9.77
N LEU A 72 0.06 14.35 -10.52
CA LEU A 72 -1.39 14.25 -10.43
C LEU A 72 -1.77 12.85 -9.95
N ALA A 73 -2.15 12.77 -8.67
CA ALA A 73 -2.66 11.56 -8.02
C ALA A 73 -4.06 11.85 -7.47
N TYR A 74 -5.02 11.01 -7.83
CA TYR A 74 -6.40 11.06 -7.32
C TYR A 74 -6.65 9.85 -6.44
N LYS A 75 -7.20 10.10 -5.25
CA LYS A 75 -7.54 9.08 -4.26
C LYS A 75 -9.01 9.22 -3.89
N MET A 76 -9.76 8.15 -4.07
CA MET A 76 -11.15 8.06 -3.65
C MET A 76 -11.31 6.94 -2.63
N VAL A 77 -12.00 7.23 -1.54
CA VAL A 77 -12.41 6.24 -0.55
C VAL A 77 -13.92 6.33 -0.41
N HIS A 78 -14.62 5.25 -0.71
CA HIS A 78 -16.08 5.17 -0.59
C HIS A 78 -16.47 4.11 0.45
N VAL A 79 -17.35 4.50 1.39
CA VAL A 79 -17.94 3.62 2.40
C VAL A 79 -19.45 3.61 2.20
N GLY A 80 -19.96 2.50 1.67
CA GLY A 80 -21.40 2.35 1.39
C GLY A 80 -22.23 2.10 2.65
N ASP A 81 -21.72 1.31 3.60
CA ASP A 81 -22.44 0.95 4.85
C ASP A 81 -22.04 1.90 5.99
N THR A 82 -22.67 3.06 6.02
CA THR A 82 -22.42 4.10 7.04
C THR A 82 -23.14 3.84 8.36
N VAL A 83 -24.06 2.90 8.40
CA VAL A 83 -24.83 2.55 9.61
C VAL A 83 -24.00 1.65 10.52
N ASN A 84 -23.30 0.67 9.94
CA ASN A 84 -22.55 -0.33 10.68
C ASN A 84 -21.02 -0.07 10.70
N MET A 85 -20.54 0.91 9.94
CA MET A 85 -19.13 1.25 9.83
C MET A 85 -18.90 2.71 10.19
N LYS A 86 -17.96 2.95 11.12
CA LYS A 86 -17.58 4.32 11.49
C LYS A 86 -16.80 4.96 10.35
N GLN A 87 -17.34 6.01 9.78
CA GLN A 87 -16.73 6.79 8.68
C GLN A 87 -15.37 7.37 9.06
N THR A 88 -15.21 7.76 10.33
CA THR A 88 -13.97 8.31 10.87
C THR A 88 -12.80 7.33 10.82
N ASP A 89 -13.05 6.02 10.86
CA ASP A 89 -12.01 4.99 10.72
C ASP A 89 -11.36 5.00 9.30
N TYR A 90 -11.97 5.72 8.36
CA TYR A 90 -11.52 5.85 6.96
C TYR A 90 -11.21 7.30 6.58
N SER A 91 -11.05 8.19 7.56
CA SER A 91 -10.82 9.63 7.36
C SER A 91 -11.93 10.35 6.58
N ILE A 92 -13.14 9.78 6.54
CA ILE A 92 -14.31 10.38 5.90
C ILE A 92 -15.06 11.23 6.93
N PRO A 93 -15.37 12.50 6.62
CA PRO A 93 -16.17 13.35 7.51
C PRO A 93 -17.54 12.72 7.81
N VAL A 94 -18.03 12.96 9.03
CA VAL A 94 -19.36 12.49 9.46
C VAL A 94 -20.44 13.04 8.52
N GLY A 95 -21.29 12.16 8.01
CA GLY A 95 -22.37 12.51 7.07
C GLY A 95 -21.99 12.37 5.58
N GLN A 96 -20.73 12.13 5.26
CA GLN A 96 -20.29 11.85 3.88
C GLN A 96 -20.00 10.36 3.68
N LYS A 97 -20.24 9.84 2.49
CA LYS A 97 -19.95 8.44 2.11
C LYS A 97 -18.67 8.30 1.33
N THR A 98 -18.18 9.39 0.75
CA THR A 98 -17.05 9.38 -0.15
C THR A 98 -16.08 10.49 0.22
N LEU A 99 -14.82 10.15 0.31
CA LEU A 99 -13.69 11.08 0.36
C LEU A 99 -13.04 11.11 -1.01
N ASN A 100 -12.94 12.29 -1.61
CA ASN A 100 -12.18 12.53 -2.83
C ASN A 100 -10.99 13.41 -2.48
N ASP A 101 -9.81 13.00 -2.90
CA ASP A 101 -8.57 13.70 -2.60
C ASP A 101 -7.69 13.75 -3.86
N VAL A 102 -7.08 14.91 -4.10
CA VAL A 102 -6.17 15.14 -5.23
C VAL A 102 -4.86 15.65 -4.69
N GLY A 103 -3.78 15.08 -5.17
CA GLY A 103 -2.46 15.41 -4.70
C GLY A 103 -1.36 14.91 -5.62
N SER A 104 -0.19 14.70 -5.04
CA SER A 104 0.98 14.12 -5.71
C SER A 104 1.44 12.88 -5.00
N SER A 105 2.02 11.95 -5.73
CA SER A 105 2.59 10.73 -5.15
C SER A 105 3.97 10.39 -5.70
N VAL A 106 4.76 9.77 -4.85
CA VAL A 106 6.06 9.18 -5.20
C VAL A 106 6.02 7.71 -4.80
N ARG A 107 6.45 6.85 -5.71
CA ARG A 107 6.61 5.41 -5.43
C ARG A 107 8.01 4.99 -5.84
N VAL A 108 8.68 4.29 -4.97
CA VAL A 108 10.00 3.68 -5.24
C VAL A 108 9.88 2.20 -4.97
N GLU A 109 10.22 1.40 -5.95
CA GLU A 109 10.27 -0.05 -5.85
C GLU A 109 11.70 -0.50 -6.14
N TYR A 110 12.27 -1.26 -5.24
CA TYR A 110 13.62 -1.78 -5.38
C TYR A 110 13.66 -3.26 -5.04
N VAL A 111 14.14 -4.05 -5.99
CA VAL A 111 14.36 -5.49 -5.83
C VAL A 111 15.84 -5.77 -6.04
N TRP A 112 16.48 -6.31 -5.02
CA TRP A 112 17.88 -6.64 -5.02
C TRP A 112 18.10 -8.09 -4.60
N LYS A 113 18.84 -8.82 -5.41
CA LYS A 113 19.19 -10.23 -5.18
C LYS A 113 20.69 -10.39 -5.28
N PRO A 114 21.43 -10.12 -4.18
CA PRO A 114 22.89 -10.21 -4.17
C PRO A 114 23.39 -11.65 -4.39
N VAL A 115 22.64 -12.60 -3.87
CA VAL A 115 22.89 -14.05 -4.02
C VAL A 115 21.54 -14.76 -4.23
N ARG A 116 21.58 -16.02 -4.63
CA ARG A 116 20.37 -16.80 -4.91
C ARG A 116 19.49 -17.02 -3.67
N GLU A 117 20.15 -17.04 -2.51
CA GLU A 117 19.54 -17.34 -1.22
C GLU A 117 18.93 -16.11 -0.53
N ILE A 118 19.25 -14.89 -1.01
CA ILE A 118 18.79 -13.64 -0.39
C ILE A 118 18.09 -12.78 -1.43
N ALA A 119 16.87 -12.39 -1.14
CA ALA A 119 16.12 -11.41 -1.92
C ALA A 119 15.60 -10.28 -1.01
N LEU A 120 16.00 -9.05 -1.33
CA LEU A 120 15.52 -7.84 -0.68
C LEU A 120 14.53 -7.15 -1.61
N GLU A 121 13.32 -6.92 -1.14
CA GLU A 121 12.28 -6.15 -1.82
C GLU A 121 11.90 -4.96 -0.95
N THR A 122 12.06 -3.76 -1.48
CA THR A 122 11.71 -2.52 -0.80
C THR A 122 10.67 -1.78 -1.62
N LYS A 123 9.58 -1.37 -0.98
CA LYS A 123 8.52 -0.55 -1.56
C LYS A 123 8.32 0.67 -0.69
N PHE A 124 8.55 1.83 -1.26
CA PHE A 124 8.27 3.11 -0.62
C PHE A 124 7.15 3.80 -1.37
N TYR A 125 6.18 4.30 -0.65
CA TYR A 125 5.08 5.10 -1.18
C TYR A 125 4.90 6.35 -0.34
N MET A 126 4.82 7.49 -0.99
CA MET A 126 4.49 8.77 -0.40
C MET A 126 3.31 9.38 -1.16
N TYR A 127 2.35 9.89 -0.45
CA TYR A 127 1.24 10.65 -0.99
C TYR A 127 1.07 11.95 -0.20
N THR A 128 0.82 13.03 -0.92
CA THR A 128 0.51 14.32 -0.30
C THR A 128 -0.54 15.07 -1.11
N ASN A 129 -1.50 15.66 -0.42
CA ASN A 129 -2.42 16.66 -0.96
C ASN A 129 -2.03 18.08 -0.49
N TYR A 130 -0.74 18.29 -0.15
CA TYR A 130 -0.14 19.52 0.37
C TYR A 130 -0.62 19.95 1.77
N LYS A 131 -1.66 19.33 2.33
CA LYS A 131 -2.11 19.48 3.72
C LYS A 131 -1.89 18.20 4.54
N LYS A 132 -1.92 17.08 3.87
CA LYS A 132 -1.78 15.74 4.43
C LYS A 132 -0.57 15.06 3.81
N VAL A 133 0.17 14.33 4.63
CA VAL A 133 1.30 13.50 4.20
C VAL A 133 1.10 12.08 4.69
N GLU A 134 1.09 11.14 3.77
CA GLU A 134 1.10 9.70 4.04
C GLU A 134 2.42 9.12 3.56
N LEU A 135 3.09 8.36 4.41
CA LEU A 135 4.29 7.59 4.09
C LEU A 135 4.04 6.12 4.40
N ASP A 136 4.43 5.26 3.51
CA ASP A 136 4.33 3.81 3.64
C ASP A 136 5.63 3.20 3.10
N LEU A 137 6.38 2.52 3.95
CA LEU A 137 7.60 1.82 3.57
C LEU A 137 7.45 0.36 3.94
N GLU A 138 7.62 -0.51 2.98
CA GLU A 138 7.64 -1.95 3.18
C GLU A 138 9.00 -2.50 2.75
N VAL A 139 9.67 -3.19 3.64
CA VAL A 139 10.94 -3.87 3.39
C VAL A 139 10.76 -5.35 3.69
N ASN A 140 10.89 -6.18 2.67
CA ASN A 140 10.84 -7.63 2.77
C ASN A 140 12.22 -8.19 2.48
N CYS A 141 12.74 -9.00 3.40
CA CYS A 141 13.98 -9.74 3.20
C CYS A 141 13.69 -11.23 3.27
N ASP A 142 13.83 -11.90 2.15
CA ASP A 142 13.65 -13.35 2.01
C ASP A 142 15.01 -14.06 2.09
N PHE A 143 15.08 -15.08 2.92
CA PHE A 143 16.24 -15.95 3.08
C PHE A 143 15.87 -17.39 2.74
N ILE A 144 16.52 -17.98 1.76
CA ILE A 144 16.42 -19.40 1.48
C ILE A 144 17.54 -20.11 2.27
N ILE A 145 17.18 -20.76 3.37
CA ILE A 145 18.13 -21.44 4.25
C ILE A 145 18.60 -22.74 3.61
N ASN A 146 17.67 -23.50 3.05
CA ASN A 146 17.94 -24.71 2.29
C ASN A 146 16.72 -25.08 1.42
N ARG A 147 16.76 -26.26 0.76
CA ARG A 147 15.65 -26.73 -0.12
C ARG A 147 14.30 -26.92 0.59
N PHE A 148 14.28 -26.91 1.91
CA PHE A 148 13.07 -27.15 2.70
C PHE A 148 12.64 -25.92 3.51
N PHE A 149 13.58 -25.08 3.94
CA PHE A 149 13.34 -23.98 4.85
C PHE A 149 13.64 -22.63 4.20
N SER A 150 12.75 -21.70 4.41
CA SER A 150 12.91 -20.29 4.10
C SER A 150 12.49 -19.44 5.30
N ALA A 151 13.08 -18.26 5.43
CA ALA A 151 12.67 -17.26 6.40
C ALA A 151 12.38 -15.95 5.68
N ARG A 152 11.40 -15.20 6.16
CA ARG A 152 11.09 -13.85 5.71
C ARG A 152 11.03 -12.91 6.88
N VAL A 153 11.74 -11.81 6.77
CA VAL A 153 11.64 -10.67 7.68
C VAL A 153 10.94 -9.54 6.93
N MET A 154 9.85 -9.01 7.50
CA MET A 154 9.15 -7.86 6.95
C MET A 154 9.16 -6.73 7.98
N LEU A 155 9.53 -5.54 7.52
CA LEU A 155 9.47 -4.28 8.26
C LEU A 155 8.54 -3.34 7.51
N HIS A 156 7.55 -2.76 8.20
CA HIS A 156 6.53 -1.94 7.58
C HIS A 156 6.20 -0.71 8.45
N PRO A 157 7.09 0.30 8.46
CA PRO A 157 6.77 1.60 9.04
C PRO A 157 5.77 2.37 8.17
N ARG A 158 4.78 2.99 8.82
CA ARG A 158 3.78 3.87 8.22
C ARG A 158 3.68 5.16 9.00
N TYR A 159 3.45 6.24 8.29
CA TYR A 159 3.16 7.54 8.87
C TYR A 159 1.99 8.18 8.13
N ASP A 160 1.03 8.69 8.88
CA ASP A 160 -0.09 9.48 8.37
C ASP A 160 -0.33 10.63 9.36
N ASN A 161 -0.09 11.85 8.93
CA ASN A 161 -0.20 13.02 9.80
C ASN A 161 -1.64 13.34 10.24
N THR A 162 -2.64 12.66 9.70
CA THR A 162 -4.05 12.82 10.08
C THR A 162 -4.51 11.80 11.11
N VAL A 163 -3.71 10.77 11.37
CA VAL A 163 -4.04 9.72 12.34
C VAL A 163 -3.41 10.05 13.69
N ILE A 164 -4.24 10.52 14.63
CA ILE A 164 -3.84 10.80 16.00
C ILE A 164 -4.52 9.74 16.89
N TYR A 165 -3.73 9.03 17.67
CA TYR A 165 -4.26 8.05 18.62
C TYR A 165 -4.74 8.72 19.91
N THR A 166 -5.71 8.11 20.56
CA THR A 166 -6.24 8.58 21.85
C THR A 166 -5.12 8.70 22.88
N GLY A 167 -4.89 9.91 23.37
CA GLY A 167 -3.83 10.23 24.33
C GLY A 167 -2.56 10.84 23.72
N ASP A 168 -2.48 10.97 22.40
CA ASP A 168 -1.36 11.61 21.71
C ASP A 168 -1.74 13.01 21.21
N GLU A 169 -0.80 13.96 21.30
CA GLU A 169 -0.98 15.32 20.77
C GLU A 169 -0.65 15.43 19.27
N LYS A 170 0.14 14.49 18.74
CA LYS A 170 0.63 14.50 17.35
C LYS A 170 0.56 13.10 16.74
N ALA A 171 0.49 13.06 15.41
CA ALA A 171 0.59 11.81 14.66
C ALA A 171 1.95 11.14 14.92
N LYS A 172 1.93 9.83 15.14
CA LYS A 172 3.12 9.02 15.37
C LYS A 172 3.31 8.01 14.24
N MET A 173 4.57 7.63 14.03
CA MET A 173 4.91 6.55 13.11
C MET A 173 4.41 5.22 13.68
N GLN A 174 3.69 4.48 12.84
CA GLN A 174 3.25 3.12 13.13
C GLN A 174 4.31 2.17 12.62
N PHE A 175 4.70 1.21 13.42
CA PHE A 175 5.70 0.22 13.04
C PHE A 175 5.11 -1.18 13.15
N ARG A 176 5.26 -1.96 12.09
CA ARG A 176 4.88 -3.36 12.06
C ARG A 176 6.06 -4.19 11.61
N GLU A 177 6.37 -5.21 12.35
CA GLU A 177 7.38 -6.20 12.02
C GLU A 177 6.76 -7.60 11.97
N LEU A 178 7.28 -8.44 11.09
CA LEU A 178 6.86 -9.82 10.96
C LEU A 178 8.06 -10.68 10.63
N LEU A 179 8.26 -11.72 11.42
CA LEU A 179 9.18 -12.82 11.13
C LEU A 179 8.35 -14.05 10.76
N SER A 180 8.60 -14.61 9.59
CA SER A 180 7.93 -15.83 9.13
C SER A 180 8.98 -16.88 8.78
N ILE A 181 8.73 -18.13 9.17
CA ILE A 181 9.52 -19.30 8.78
C ILE A 181 8.61 -20.19 7.95
N GLY A 182 9.03 -20.53 6.75
CA GLY A 182 8.32 -21.40 5.82
C GLY A 182 9.01 -22.75 5.70
N PHE A 183 8.21 -23.80 5.63
CA PHE A 183 8.67 -25.15 5.26
C PHE A 183 7.99 -25.56 3.95
N ALA A 184 8.77 -25.98 2.98
CA ALA A 184 8.26 -26.47 1.70
C ALA A 184 8.91 -27.82 1.37
N HIS A 185 8.08 -28.82 1.05
CA HIS A 185 8.55 -30.13 0.57
C HIS A 185 7.85 -30.45 -0.76
N LYS A 186 8.64 -30.74 -1.77
CA LYS A 186 8.13 -31.16 -3.07
C LYS A 186 8.11 -32.69 -3.13
N PHE A 187 6.92 -33.26 -3.08
CA PHE A 187 6.74 -34.68 -3.36
C PHE A 187 6.97 -34.92 -4.87
N ARG A 188 7.71 -35.95 -5.20
CA ARG A 188 7.91 -36.45 -6.58
C ARG A 188 6.98 -37.61 -6.86
#